data_ac7ced4e9b57001f322ce9c8d285c681
#
_entry.id   ac7ced4e9b57001f322ce9c8d285c681
#
_cell.length_a   1.000
_cell.length_b   1.000
_cell.length_c   1.000
_cell.angle_alpha   90.00
_cell.angle_beta   90.00
_cell.angle_gamma   90.00
#
_symmetry.space_group_name_H-M   'P 1'
#
loop_
_entity.id
_entity.type
_entity.pdbx_description
1 polymer ?
#
loop_
_entity_poly.entity_id
_entity_poly.type
_entity_poly.pdbx_seq_one_letter_code
_entity_poly.pdbx_strand_id
1 'polypeptide(L)'
;MRSKVKLSKGKKILIAVLCVFLALVIVITSAGAIVLREYCKTKDYQITAIGDNLEQRPLLVAHRGFRGYAPENTEPAFIEAGEAEYWGAECDIYRTKDGVWVVHHDRSTYRMMEISKMIESSTYEELLDGYTDNGVNIDKYPELRICRFVDYMRVCNNYNMRAVIELKEDNNQEYYNEIIDICNEYPLVNITFISFQFSDLQALRQVTDKPLMYLVKEIKDEDIELAKSLENCGIDFDGNNQANYDNDSAMIKKCKDEGLNMGAWTINDMDTLKKLLELGVYMITTDCITY
;
A
#
# COMPACT_ATOMS: atom_id res chain seq x y z
N MET A 1 41.02 -39.02 28.89
CA MET A 1 40.50 -39.85 27.78
C MET A 1 38.98 -39.74 27.73
N ARG A 2 38.43 -39.09 26.73
CA ARG A 2 36.97 -39.06 26.52
C ARG A 2 36.57 -40.35 25.77
N SER A 3 35.78 -41.20 26.39
CA SER A 3 35.25 -42.42 25.77
C SER A 3 34.29 -41.99 24.62
N LYS A 4 34.60 -42.40 23.39
CA LYS A 4 33.69 -42.25 22.26
C LYS A 4 32.51 -43.18 22.44
N VAL A 5 31.33 -42.64 22.77
CA VAL A 5 30.08 -43.43 22.85
C VAL A 5 29.72 -43.87 21.43
N LYS A 6 29.87 -45.19 21.14
CA LYS A 6 29.45 -45.80 19.87
C LYS A 6 27.91 -45.93 19.86
N LEU A 7 27.22 -45.20 18.97
CA LEU A 7 25.79 -45.36 18.72
C LEU A 7 25.47 -46.78 18.20
N SER A 8 24.41 -47.40 18.73
CA SER A 8 23.91 -48.68 18.24
C SER A 8 23.44 -48.55 16.76
N LYS A 9 23.45 -49.69 16.01
CA LYS A 9 23.05 -49.72 14.59
C LYS A 9 21.64 -49.16 14.37
N GLY A 10 20.69 -49.46 15.26
CA GLY A 10 19.33 -48.93 15.23
C GLY A 10 19.26 -47.39 15.42
N LYS A 11 20.05 -46.82 16.34
CA LYS A 11 20.12 -45.35 16.51
C LYS A 11 20.73 -44.65 15.32
N LYS A 12 21.72 -45.28 14.65
CA LYS A 12 22.29 -44.73 13.41
C LYS A 12 21.28 -44.69 12.26
N ILE A 13 20.47 -45.74 12.09
CA ILE A 13 19.42 -45.83 11.09
C ILE A 13 18.34 -44.79 11.38
N LEU A 14 17.89 -44.67 12.62
CA LEU A 14 16.89 -43.67 13.01
C LEU A 14 17.37 -42.24 12.73
N ILE A 15 18.61 -41.91 13.06
CA ILE A 15 19.19 -40.59 12.75
C ILE A 15 19.25 -40.36 11.23
N ALA A 16 19.65 -41.37 10.44
CA ALA A 16 19.70 -41.25 8.99
C ALA A 16 18.29 -40.99 8.40
N VAL A 17 17.27 -41.72 8.89
CA VAL A 17 15.88 -41.53 8.46
C VAL A 17 15.36 -40.12 8.81
N LEU A 18 15.65 -39.66 10.04
CA LEU A 18 15.32 -38.30 10.48
C LEU A 18 16.02 -37.22 9.63
N CYS A 19 17.29 -37.40 9.30
CA CYS A 19 18.02 -36.45 8.44
C CYS A 19 17.45 -36.41 7.01
N VAL A 20 17.09 -37.57 6.44
CA VAL A 20 16.45 -37.64 5.13
C VAL A 20 15.07 -36.96 5.15
N PHE A 21 14.26 -37.23 6.18
CA PHE A 21 12.97 -36.59 6.36
C PHE A 21 13.10 -35.05 6.50
N LEU A 22 14.03 -34.59 7.32
CA LEU A 22 14.30 -33.15 7.48
C LEU A 22 14.76 -32.51 6.16
N ALA A 23 15.63 -33.18 5.42
CA ALA A 23 16.08 -32.72 4.10
C ALA A 23 14.91 -32.62 3.10
N LEU A 24 14.02 -33.60 3.09
CA LEU A 24 12.82 -33.59 2.25
C LEU A 24 11.87 -32.45 2.64
N VAL A 25 11.65 -32.21 3.92
CA VAL A 25 10.85 -31.09 4.41
C VAL A 25 11.45 -29.76 3.96
N ILE A 26 12.76 -29.58 4.09
CA ILE A 26 13.46 -28.36 3.64
C ILE A 26 13.30 -28.18 2.13
N VAL A 27 13.46 -29.22 1.32
CA VAL A 27 13.29 -29.13 -0.14
C VAL A 27 11.86 -28.76 -0.53
N ILE A 28 10.87 -29.38 0.11
CA ILE A 28 9.44 -29.09 -0.17
C ILE A 28 9.09 -27.65 0.24
N THR A 29 9.55 -27.19 1.41
CA THR A 29 9.28 -25.82 1.86
C THR A 29 9.99 -24.78 1.00
N SER A 30 11.24 -25.05 0.59
CA SER A 30 12.00 -24.18 -0.30
C SER A 30 11.37 -24.10 -1.72
N ALA A 31 10.96 -25.24 -2.27
CA ALA A 31 10.25 -25.27 -3.55
C ALA A 31 8.90 -24.56 -3.48
N GLY A 32 8.16 -24.77 -2.39
CA GLY A 32 6.91 -24.05 -2.13
C GLY A 32 7.10 -22.55 -2.02
N ALA A 33 8.15 -22.10 -1.35
CA ALA A 33 8.49 -20.69 -1.25
C ALA A 33 8.85 -20.06 -2.61
N ILE A 34 9.62 -20.78 -3.44
CA ILE A 34 9.96 -20.33 -4.79
C ILE A 34 8.71 -20.20 -5.66
N VAL A 35 7.81 -21.21 -5.65
CA VAL A 35 6.56 -21.17 -6.41
C VAL A 35 5.66 -20.02 -5.93
N LEU A 36 5.56 -19.82 -4.61
CA LEU A 36 4.79 -18.72 -4.04
C LEU A 36 5.36 -17.37 -4.44
N ARG A 37 6.68 -17.22 -4.43
CA ARG A 37 7.36 -15.99 -4.86
C ARG A 37 7.13 -15.70 -6.34
N GLU A 38 7.24 -16.70 -7.23
CA GLU A 38 6.91 -16.54 -8.65
C GLU A 38 5.44 -16.12 -8.86
N TYR A 39 4.52 -16.69 -8.06
CA TYR A 39 3.10 -16.32 -8.10
C TYR A 39 2.88 -14.87 -7.61
N CYS A 40 3.68 -14.39 -6.68
CA CYS A 40 3.61 -13.03 -6.13
C CYS A 40 4.37 -11.99 -6.96
N LYS A 41 5.02 -12.37 -8.08
CA LYS A 41 5.66 -11.39 -8.96
C LYS A 41 4.63 -10.41 -9.50
N THR A 42 5.00 -9.14 -9.50
CA THR A 42 4.18 -8.09 -10.08
C THR A 42 3.99 -8.33 -11.56
N LYS A 43 2.75 -8.26 -12.04
CA LYS A 43 2.42 -8.38 -13.46
C LYS A 43 2.65 -7.03 -14.13
N ASP A 44 2.98 -7.07 -15.42
CA ASP A 44 3.04 -5.87 -16.23
C ASP A 44 1.66 -5.24 -16.37
N TYR A 45 1.61 -3.92 -16.36
CA TYR A 45 0.39 -3.15 -16.59
C TYR A 45 0.38 -2.56 -17.99
N GLN A 46 -0.80 -2.49 -18.59
CA GLN A 46 -0.99 -1.70 -19.80
C GLN A 46 -1.29 -0.26 -19.39
N ILE A 47 -0.33 0.64 -19.62
CA ILE A 47 -0.52 2.06 -19.35
C ILE A 47 -1.55 2.63 -20.34
N THR A 48 -2.55 3.32 -19.83
CA THR A 48 -3.64 3.90 -20.60
C THR A 48 -3.80 5.37 -20.26
N ALA A 49 -3.61 6.26 -21.26
CA ALA A 49 -3.86 7.68 -21.07
C ALA A 49 -5.36 8.01 -21.21
N ILE A 50 -5.87 8.89 -20.35
CA ILE A 50 -7.18 9.47 -20.53
C ILE A 50 -7.11 10.43 -21.71
N GLY A 51 -8.06 10.31 -22.68
CA GLY A 51 -8.13 11.24 -23.78
C GLY A 51 -8.76 12.58 -23.37
N ASP A 52 -8.66 13.58 -24.26
CA ASP A 52 -9.19 14.94 -24.03
C ASP A 52 -10.74 15.02 -23.99
N ASN A 53 -11.43 13.90 -24.16
CA ASN A 53 -12.88 13.84 -24.35
C ASN A 53 -13.68 13.61 -23.05
N LEU A 54 -13.06 13.68 -21.88
CA LEU A 54 -13.78 13.58 -20.60
C LEU A 54 -14.41 14.95 -20.26
N GLU A 55 -15.70 14.96 -19.96
CA GLU A 55 -16.40 16.19 -19.52
C GLU A 55 -15.82 16.76 -18.22
N GLN A 56 -15.33 15.85 -17.35
CA GLN A 56 -14.63 16.21 -16.11
C GLN A 56 -13.34 15.41 -15.99
N ARG A 57 -12.26 16.12 -15.67
CA ARG A 57 -10.96 15.50 -15.44
C ARG A 57 -10.91 14.87 -14.04
N PRO A 58 -10.57 13.58 -13.91
CA PRO A 58 -10.43 12.94 -12.60
C PRO A 58 -9.23 13.51 -11.83
N LEU A 59 -9.24 13.35 -10.52
CA LEU A 59 -8.09 13.54 -9.64
C LEU A 59 -7.36 12.19 -9.55
N LEU A 60 -6.42 11.92 -10.45
CA LEU A 60 -5.71 10.65 -10.49
C LEU A 60 -4.69 10.56 -9.34
N VAL A 61 -4.80 9.49 -8.56
CA VAL A 61 -3.88 9.13 -7.49
C VAL A 61 -3.08 7.89 -7.93
N ALA A 62 -1.77 8.01 -7.98
CA ALA A 62 -0.88 6.91 -8.32
C ALA A 62 -0.81 5.92 -7.14
N HIS A 63 -1.39 4.73 -7.29
CA HIS A 63 -1.46 3.68 -6.27
C HIS A 63 -0.08 3.10 -5.95
N ARG A 64 0.41 3.34 -4.73
CA ARG A 64 1.79 3.00 -4.31
C ARG A 64 2.86 3.64 -5.18
N GLY A 65 2.62 4.91 -5.60
CA GLY A 65 3.32 5.53 -6.70
C GLY A 65 2.85 5.01 -8.07
N PHE A 66 3.51 5.37 -9.16
CA PHE A 66 3.17 4.85 -10.49
C PHE A 66 3.66 3.40 -10.66
N ARG A 67 3.03 2.49 -9.89
CA ARG A 67 3.42 1.08 -9.85
C ARG A 67 3.25 0.33 -11.17
N GLY A 68 2.49 0.87 -12.10
CA GLY A 68 2.41 0.37 -13.47
C GLY A 68 3.69 0.60 -14.27
N TYR A 69 4.60 1.45 -13.77
CA TYR A 69 5.83 1.83 -14.46
C TYR A 69 7.10 1.56 -13.65
N ALA A 70 7.07 1.62 -12.33
CA ALA A 70 8.20 1.37 -11.42
C ALA A 70 7.78 0.49 -10.24
N PRO A 71 8.71 -0.10 -9.46
CA PRO A 71 8.36 -0.93 -8.31
C PRO A 71 7.53 -0.17 -7.27
N GLU A 72 6.43 -0.78 -6.80
CA GLU A 72 5.50 -0.15 -5.87
C GLU A 72 6.16 0.31 -4.56
N ASN A 73 5.64 1.39 -3.98
CA ASN A 73 6.07 1.94 -2.69
C ASN A 73 7.58 2.27 -2.63
N THR A 74 8.13 2.72 -3.75
CA THR A 74 9.53 3.11 -3.87
C THR A 74 9.69 4.55 -4.32
N GLU A 75 10.82 5.15 -4.00
CA GLU A 75 11.11 6.51 -4.44
C GLU A 75 11.03 6.67 -5.98
N PRO A 76 11.54 5.75 -6.82
CA PRO A 76 11.32 5.81 -8.26
C PRO A 76 9.84 5.82 -8.66
N ALA A 77 8.97 5.00 -8.04
CA ALA A 77 7.55 4.99 -8.38
C ALA A 77 6.86 6.32 -8.06
N PHE A 78 7.28 7.01 -7.01
CA PHE A 78 6.76 8.34 -6.67
C PHE A 78 7.30 9.42 -7.60
N ILE A 79 8.57 9.35 -8.01
CA ILE A 79 9.15 10.25 -9.01
C ILE A 79 8.42 10.11 -10.34
N GLU A 80 8.22 8.87 -10.83
CA GLU A 80 7.49 8.59 -12.07
C GLU A 80 6.04 9.06 -12.01
N ALA A 81 5.39 9.00 -10.83
CA ALA A 81 4.08 9.58 -10.64
C ALA A 81 4.10 11.12 -10.81
N GLY A 82 5.13 11.78 -10.30
CA GLY A 82 5.33 13.22 -10.48
C GLY A 82 5.62 13.60 -11.92
N GLU A 83 6.51 12.86 -12.60
CA GLU A 83 6.83 13.05 -14.02
C GLU A 83 5.61 12.84 -14.93
N ALA A 84 4.70 11.93 -14.56
CA ALA A 84 3.44 11.69 -15.26
C ALA A 84 2.29 12.63 -14.82
N GLU A 85 2.61 13.68 -14.05
CA GLU A 85 1.69 14.73 -13.62
C GLU A 85 0.46 14.23 -12.84
N TYR A 86 0.56 13.12 -12.08
CA TYR A 86 -0.51 12.69 -11.20
C TYR A 86 -0.89 13.78 -10.20
N TRP A 87 -2.19 13.92 -9.93
CA TRP A 87 -2.69 14.84 -8.90
C TRP A 87 -2.19 14.51 -7.50
N GLY A 88 -1.99 13.21 -7.22
CA GLY A 88 -1.46 12.73 -5.96
C GLY A 88 -0.81 11.37 -6.11
N ALA A 89 -0.07 10.96 -5.10
CA ALA A 89 0.48 9.62 -4.98
C ALA A 89 0.01 9.01 -3.66
N GLU A 90 -0.39 7.75 -3.71
CA GLU A 90 -0.74 7.00 -2.51
C GLU A 90 0.46 6.18 -2.06
N CYS A 91 0.61 6.03 -0.75
CA CYS A 91 1.60 5.17 -0.12
C CYS A 91 1.06 4.50 1.13
N ASP A 92 1.61 3.33 1.45
CA ASP A 92 1.33 2.55 2.65
C ASP A 92 2.45 2.73 3.67
N ILE A 93 2.16 3.05 4.92
CA ILE A 93 3.21 3.28 5.91
C ILE A 93 3.18 2.28 7.07
N TYR A 94 4.39 1.87 7.48
CA TYR A 94 4.66 1.06 8.67
C TYR A 94 5.76 1.69 9.52
N ARG A 95 5.70 1.44 10.83
CA ARG A 95 6.75 1.86 11.76
C ARG A 95 7.69 0.70 12.06
N THR A 96 9.00 0.93 11.90
CA THR A 96 10.02 -0.04 12.32
C THR A 96 10.17 -0.11 13.84
N LYS A 97 10.82 -1.16 14.33
CA LYS A 97 11.10 -1.36 15.77
C LYS A 97 11.83 -0.18 16.42
N ASP A 98 12.70 0.49 15.67
CA ASP A 98 13.49 1.64 16.13
C ASP A 98 12.86 3.00 15.80
N GLY A 99 11.61 3.02 15.35
CA GLY A 99 10.82 4.23 15.18
C GLY A 99 10.96 4.93 13.84
N VAL A 100 11.57 4.30 12.84
CA VAL A 100 11.62 4.87 11.49
C VAL A 100 10.34 4.50 10.73
N TRP A 101 9.67 5.48 10.14
CA TRP A 101 8.54 5.25 9.26
C TRP A 101 9.02 4.92 7.85
N VAL A 102 8.60 3.74 7.35
CA VAL A 102 8.94 3.22 6.02
C VAL A 102 7.69 3.02 5.19
N VAL A 103 7.87 3.04 3.87
CA VAL A 103 6.78 2.87 2.90
C VAL A 103 6.82 1.44 2.35
N HIS A 104 5.76 0.67 2.63
CA HIS A 104 5.63 -0.71 2.19
C HIS A 104 4.19 -1.19 2.36
N HIS A 105 3.65 -2.02 1.45
CA HIS A 105 2.25 -2.47 1.56
C HIS A 105 2.05 -3.61 2.55
N ASP A 106 2.94 -4.58 2.56
CA ASP A 106 2.81 -5.79 3.39
C ASP A 106 3.55 -5.61 4.72
N ARG A 107 3.10 -6.28 5.78
CA ARG A 107 3.82 -6.32 7.08
C ARG A 107 5.22 -6.95 6.98
N SER A 108 5.43 -7.76 5.93
CA SER A 108 6.68 -8.46 5.65
C SER A 108 7.27 -8.03 4.33
N THR A 109 8.58 -7.88 4.27
CA THR A 109 9.31 -7.51 3.06
C THR A 109 9.37 -8.64 2.01
N TYR A 110 8.87 -9.84 2.32
CA TYR A 110 9.01 -11.08 1.52
C TYR A 110 8.65 -10.93 0.05
N ARG A 111 7.58 -10.21 -0.27
CA ARG A 111 7.09 -10.09 -1.66
C ARG A 111 7.94 -9.15 -2.50
N MET A 112 8.48 -8.10 -1.90
CA MET A 112 9.13 -7.01 -2.63
C MET A 112 10.64 -6.97 -2.48
N MET A 113 11.22 -7.67 -1.49
CA MET A 113 12.65 -7.56 -1.21
C MET A 113 13.33 -8.95 -1.17
N GLU A 114 14.64 -8.97 -1.41
CA GLU A 114 15.49 -10.16 -1.31
C GLU A 114 15.45 -10.82 0.07
N ILE A 115 15.21 -10.02 1.11
CA ILE A 115 15.13 -10.47 2.50
C ILE A 115 13.66 -10.55 2.96
N SER A 116 13.37 -11.53 3.83
CA SER A 116 12.06 -11.67 4.45
C SER A 116 12.13 -11.30 5.91
N LYS A 117 11.70 -10.07 6.24
CA LYS A 117 11.64 -9.55 7.61
C LYS A 117 10.27 -8.95 7.89
N MET A 118 9.82 -9.05 9.15
CA MET A 118 8.65 -8.31 9.63
C MET A 118 9.08 -6.88 9.97
N ILE A 119 8.45 -5.89 9.35
CA ILE A 119 8.86 -4.47 9.45
C ILE A 119 8.88 -4.00 10.90
N GLU A 120 7.80 -4.21 11.64
CA GLU A 120 7.65 -3.78 13.03
C GLU A 120 8.62 -4.43 14.02
N SER A 121 9.12 -5.62 13.66
CA SER A 121 10.07 -6.37 14.50
C SER A 121 11.52 -6.13 14.10
N SER A 122 11.77 -5.35 13.04
CA SER A 122 13.10 -5.05 12.50
C SER A 122 13.44 -3.58 12.68
N THR A 123 14.71 -3.27 12.87
CA THR A 123 15.22 -1.89 12.77
C THR A 123 15.33 -1.48 11.31
N TYR A 124 15.38 -0.17 11.05
CA TYR A 124 15.57 0.33 9.69
C TYR A 124 16.90 -0.17 9.09
N GLU A 125 17.97 -0.19 9.89
CA GLU A 125 19.28 -0.72 9.46
C GLU A 125 19.19 -2.18 9.03
N GLU A 126 18.45 -3.01 9.78
CA GLU A 126 18.23 -4.41 9.40
C GLU A 126 17.42 -4.56 8.11
N LEU A 127 16.53 -3.62 7.77
CA LEU A 127 15.79 -3.62 6.51
C LEU A 127 16.69 -3.21 5.33
N LEU A 128 17.73 -2.42 5.58
CA LEU A 128 18.72 -2.06 4.57
C LEU A 128 19.68 -3.20 4.18
N ASP A 129 19.66 -4.35 4.86
CA ASP A 129 20.45 -5.53 4.47
C ASP A 129 20.04 -6.12 3.09
N GLY A 130 18.81 -5.86 2.62
CA GLY A 130 18.29 -6.37 1.35
C GLY A 130 17.90 -5.27 0.37
N TYR A 131 17.87 -5.61 -0.90
CA TYR A 131 17.37 -4.76 -1.97
C TYR A 131 15.93 -5.13 -2.33
N THR A 132 15.19 -4.18 -2.92
CA THR A 132 13.94 -4.47 -3.62
C THR A 132 14.29 -5.27 -4.87
N ASP A 133 13.64 -6.42 -5.08
CA ASP A 133 13.93 -7.34 -6.17
C ASP A 133 12.67 -7.79 -6.93
N ASN A 134 11.55 -7.09 -6.70
CA ASN A 134 10.28 -7.31 -7.38
C ASN A 134 9.63 -5.97 -7.76
N GLY A 135 8.79 -6.00 -8.78
CA GLY A 135 8.07 -4.83 -9.29
C GLY A 135 8.32 -4.60 -10.76
N VAL A 136 7.50 -3.73 -11.36
CA VAL A 136 7.63 -3.38 -12.78
C VAL A 136 8.97 -2.70 -13.02
N ASN A 137 9.66 -3.09 -14.08
CA ASN A 137 10.96 -2.53 -14.46
C ASN A 137 12.05 -2.59 -13.38
N ILE A 138 11.97 -3.54 -12.44
CA ILE A 138 12.95 -3.64 -11.33
C ILE A 138 14.42 -3.66 -11.82
N ASP A 139 14.68 -4.26 -12.97
CA ASP A 139 16.03 -4.32 -13.56
C ASP A 139 16.63 -2.93 -13.88
N LYS A 140 15.80 -1.89 -13.97
CA LYS A 140 16.26 -0.51 -14.15
C LYS A 140 16.74 0.15 -12.85
N TYR A 141 16.44 -0.46 -11.71
CA TYR A 141 16.68 0.10 -10.38
C TYR A 141 17.55 -0.83 -9.52
N PRO A 142 18.79 -1.11 -9.92
CA PRO A 142 19.70 -1.95 -9.14
C PRO A 142 19.94 -1.30 -7.77
N GLU A 143 20.09 -2.12 -6.73
CA GLU A 143 20.37 -1.66 -5.36
C GLU A 143 19.27 -0.77 -4.74
N LEU A 144 18.02 -0.87 -5.23
CA LEU A 144 16.88 -0.14 -4.69
C LEU A 144 16.57 -0.60 -3.25
N ARG A 145 16.48 0.35 -2.33
CA ARG A 145 16.21 0.10 -0.92
C ARG A 145 14.78 0.45 -0.55
N ILE A 146 14.35 -0.04 0.62
CA ILE A 146 13.06 0.35 1.19
C ILE A 146 13.00 1.87 1.37
N CYS A 147 11.91 2.48 0.90
CA CYS A 147 11.70 3.92 0.96
C CYS A 147 11.28 4.35 2.38
N ARG A 148 11.80 5.47 2.87
CA ARG A 148 11.30 6.09 4.11
C ARG A 148 10.12 7.00 3.81
N PHE A 149 9.24 7.15 4.77
CA PHE A 149 8.10 8.06 4.65
C PHE A 149 8.53 9.52 4.41
N VAL A 150 9.62 9.96 5.04
CA VAL A 150 10.16 11.31 4.81
C VAL A 150 10.64 11.50 3.36
N ASP A 151 11.18 10.46 2.70
CA ASP A 151 11.61 10.53 1.31
C ASP A 151 10.40 10.60 0.35
N TYR A 152 9.33 9.85 0.63
CA TYR A 152 8.05 10.00 -0.09
C TYR A 152 7.49 11.43 0.04
N MET A 153 7.45 12.00 1.25
CA MET A 153 6.96 13.37 1.47
C MET A 153 7.81 14.39 0.71
N ARG A 154 9.12 14.20 0.66
CA ARG A 154 10.04 15.04 -0.13
C ARG A 154 9.71 14.99 -1.62
N VAL A 155 9.42 13.80 -2.17
CA VAL A 155 9.03 13.66 -3.58
C VAL A 155 7.69 14.35 -3.84
N CYS A 156 6.68 14.13 -3.01
CA CYS A 156 5.39 14.82 -3.13
C CYS A 156 5.56 16.34 -3.13
N ASN A 157 6.43 16.88 -2.27
CA ASN A 157 6.74 18.30 -2.23
C ASN A 157 7.40 18.80 -3.53
N ASN A 158 8.37 18.05 -4.07
CA ASN A 158 9.12 18.46 -5.26
C ASN A 158 8.24 18.52 -6.51
N TYR A 159 7.24 17.64 -6.61
CA TYR A 159 6.32 17.56 -7.75
C TYR A 159 4.95 18.18 -7.49
N ASN A 160 4.76 18.83 -6.34
CA ASN A 160 3.48 19.44 -5.93
C ASN A 160 2.31 18.45 -6.00
N MET A 161 2.56 17.18 -5.69
CA MET A 161 1.56 16.13 -5.59
C MET A 161 0.89 16.14 -4.22
N ARG A 162 -0.40 15.77 -4.18
CA ARG A 162 -1.05 15.43 -2.91
C ARG A 162 -0.49 14.13 -2.36
N ALA A 163 -0.15 14.12 -1.08
CA ALA A 163 0.19 12.90 -0.37
C ALA A 163 -1.09 12.20 0.12
N VAL A 164 -1.34 10.99 -0.37
CA VAL A 164 -2.42 10.11 0.10
C VAL A 164 -1.78 8.98 0.91
N ILE A 165 -2.02 8.93 2.22
CA ILE A 165 -1.23 8.13 3.15
C ILE A 165 -2.13 7.09 3.80
N GLU A 166 -1.92 5.80 3.48
CA GLU A 166 -2.62 4.69 4.13
C GLU A 166 -1.91 4.26 5.41
N LEU A 167 -2.67 4.28 6.51
CA LEU A 167 -2.25 3.71 7.78
C LEU A 167 -2.55 2.22 7.78
N LYS A 168 -1.52 1.38 7.92
CA LYS A 168 -1.64 -0.08 7.82
C LYS A 168 -1.89 -0.79 9.14
N GLU A 169 -1.72 -0.12 10.25
CA GLU A 169 -1.78 -0.74 11.58
C GLU A 169 -2.45 0.14 12.61
N ASP A 170 -3.03 -0.51 13.63
CA ASP A 170 -3.52 0.17 14.82
C ASP A 170 -2.35 0.82 15.55
N ASN A 171 -2.23 2.12 15.43
CA ASN A 171 -1.18 2.88 16.05
C ASN A 171 -1.69 3.54 17.36
N ASN A 172 -0.80 3.77 18.31
CA ASN A 172 -1.14 4.56 19.48
C ASN A 172 -1.08 6.07 19.18
N GLN A 173 -1.62 6.89 20.05
CA GLN A 173 -1.67 8.36 19.89
C GLN A 173 -0.30 9.00 19.66
N GLU A 174 0.76 8.45 20.24
CA GLU A 174 2.12 8.96 20.10
C GLU A 174 2.61 8.81 18.65
N TYR A 175 2.29 7.67 18.00
CA TYR A 175 2.66 7.40 16.62
C TYR A 175 1.99 8.33 15.63
N TYR A 176 0.74 8.71 15.87
CA TYR A 176 0.07 9.71 15.03
C TYR A 176 0.75 11.08 15.11
N ASN A 177 1.23 11.49 16.29
CA ASN A 177 2.00 12.72 16.44
C ASN A 177 3.30 12.65 15.61
N GLU A 178 4.05 11.53 15.66
CA GLU A 178 5.26 11.35 14.84
C GLU A 178 4.97 11.52 13.34
N ILE A 179 3.87 10.93 12.84
CA ILE A 179 3.45 11.06 11.43
C ILE A 179 3.14 12.52 11.10
N ILE A 180 2.39 13.21 11.96
CA ILE A 180 2.03 14.62 11.76
C ILE A 180 3.26 15.51 11.82
N ASP A 181 4.22 15.24 12.69
CA ASP A 181 5.48 16.00 12.78
C ASP A 181 6.26 15.90 11.46
N ILE A 182 6.40 14.69 10.88
CA ILE A 182 7.01 14.52 9.55
C ILE A 182 6.24 15.29 8.49
N CYS A 183 4.91 15.23 8.50
CA CYS A 183 4.07 15.97 7.55
C CYS A 183 4.27 17.49 7.65
N ASN A 184 4.46 18.01 8.86
CA ASN A 184 4.65 19.45 9.11
C ASN A 184 5.99 19.98 8.60
N GLU A 185 6.98 19.12 8.36
CA GLU A 185 8.23 19.51 7.68
C GLU A 185 7.99 19.90 6.20
N TYR A 186 6.84 19.51 5.63
CA TYR A 186 6.45 19.77 4.25
C TYR A 186 5.13 20.55 4.16
N PRO A 187 5.08 21.81 4.62
CA PRO A 187 3.81 22.55 4.81
C PRO A 187 3.08 22.86 3.50
N LEU A 188 3.73 22.74 2.35
CA LEU A 188 3.13 22.98 1.03
C LEU A 188 2.44 21.72 0.48
N VAL A 189 2.73 20.54 1.02
CA VAL A 189 2.11 19.30 0.58
C VAL A 189 0.70 19.19 1.13
N ASN A 190 -0.27 19.07 0.23
CA ASN A 190 -1.64 18.73 0.60
C ASN A 190 -1.71 17.25 0.98
N ILE A 191 -2.30 16.93 2.11
CA ILE A 191 -2.33 15.57 2.66
C ILE A 191 -3.77 15.08 2.76
N THR A 192 -3.96 13.78 2.52
CA THR A 192 -5.17 13.02 2.83
C THR A 192 -4.73 11.73 3.49
N PHE A 193 -5.27 11.41 4.66
CA PHE A 193 -5.04 10.11 5.30
C PHE A 193 -6.18 9.16 4.98
N ILE A 194 -5.84 7.90 4.74
CA ILE A 194 -6.81 6.84 4.46
C ILE A 194 -6.53 5.64 5.36
N SER A 195 -7.56 4.94 5.81
CA SER A 195 -7.44 3.70 6.61
C SER A 195 -8.68 2.82 6.48
N PHE A 196 -8.48 1.51 6.51
CA PHE A 196 -9.55 0.51 6.72
C PHE A 196 -10.02 0.42 8.16
N GLN A 197 -9.23 0.95 9.11
CA GLN A 197 -9.59 0.99 10.52
C GLN A 197 -10.17 2.37 10.86
N PHE A 198 -11.46 2.45 11.11
CA PHE A 198 -12.09 3.73 11.46
C PHE A 198 -11.54 4.31 12.77
N SER A 199 -11.09 3.47 13.71
CA SER A 199 -10.39 3.86 14.93
C SER A 199 -9.14 4.69 14.69
N ASP A 200 -8.38 4.40 13.64
CA ASP A 200 -7.20 5.19 13.27
C ASP A 200 -7.58 6.60 12.85
N LEU A 201 -8.64 6.72 12.05
CA LEU A 201 -9.15 8.01 11.61
C LEU A 201 -9.67 8.84 12.78
N GLN A 202 -10.35 8.20 13.74
CA GLN A 202 -10.80 8.86 14.97
C GLN A 202 -9.63 9.38 15.82
N ALA A 203 -8.56 8.57 15.93
CA ALA A 203 -7.37 8.95 16.67
C ALA A 203 -6.59 10.07 15.96
N LEU A 204 -6.43 9.98 14.62
CA LEU A 204 -5.83 11.04 13.81
C LEU A 204 -6.58 12.38 13.95
N ARG A 205 -7.90 12.37 13.96
CA ARG A 205 -8.70 13.59 14.10
C ARG A 205 -8.41 14.35 15.40
N GLN A 206 -7.86 13.70 16.42
CA GLN A 206 -7.46 14.37 17.66
C GLN A 206 -6.18 15.21 17.49
N VAL A 207 -5.39 14.99 16.44
CA VAL A 207 -4.07 15.61 16.23
C VAL A 207 -3.96 16.36 14.89
N THR A 208 -4.96 16.28 14.02
CA THR A 208 -4.94 16.97 12.72
C THR A 208 -6.34 17.29 12.20
N ASP A 209 -6.46 18.36 11.42
CA ASP A 209 -7.66 18.78 10.68
C ASP A 209 -7.63 18.37 9.20
N LYS A 210 -6.57 17.69 8.77
CA LYS A 210 -6.39 17.26 7.38
C LYS A 210 -7.51 16.32 6.93
N PRO A 211 -7.83 16.27 5.61
CA PRO A 211 -8.82 15.34 5.07
C PRO A 211 -8.52 13.89 5.45
N LEU A 212 -9.57 13.17 5.84
CA LEU A 212 -9.54 11.74 6.13
C LEU A 212 -10.49 11.02 5.18
N MET A 213 -10.19 9.76 4.82
CA MET A 213 -11.11 8.92 4.07
C MET A 213 -11.15 7.51 4.64
N TYR A 214 -12.35 7.04 4.90
CA TYR A 214 -12.59 5.69 5.39
C TYR A 214 -12.58 4.71 4.20
N LEU A 215 -11.63 3.78 4.21
CA LEU A 215 -11.49 2.75 3.20
C LEU A 215 -12.51 1.63 3.42
N VAL A 216 -13.33 1.36 2.43
CA VAL A 216 -14.33 0.28 2.48
C VAL A 216 -14.35 -0.52 1.19
N LYS A 217 -14.57 -1.83 1.28
CA LYS A 217 -14.76 -2.66 0.09
C LYS A 217 -16.14 -2.51 -0.53
N GLU A 218 -17.16 -2.39 0.31
CA GLU A 218 -18.56 -2.19 -0.03
C GLU A 218 -19.10 -1.07 0.85
N ILE A 219 -19.79 -0.09 0.25
CA ILE A 219 -20.38 1.01 0.99
C ILE A 219 -21.68 0.54 1.65
N LYS A 220 -21.79 0.73 2.96
CA LYS A 220 -22.99 0.42 3.75
C LYS A 220 -23.50 1.67 4.44
N ASP A 221 -24.76 1.64 4.88
CA ASP A 221 -25.36 2.73 5.65
C ASP A 221 -24.55 3.08 6.90
N GLU A 222 -23.99 2.08 7.58
CA GLU A 222 -23.14 2.27 8.76
C GLU A 222 -21.85 3.02 8.44
N ASP A 223 -21.23 2.77 7.28
CA ASP A 223 -20.00 3.44 6.87
C ASP A 223 -20.23 4.92 6.57
N ILE A 224 -21.39 5.23 5.96
CA ILE A 224 -21.82 6.60 5.71
C ILE A 224 -22.01 7.35 7.04
N GLU A 225 -22.70 6.75 8.00
CA GLU A 225 -22.91 7.36 9.31
C GLU A 225 -21.60 7.53 10.11
N LEU A 226 -20.67 6.55 9.99
CA LEU A 226 -19.33 6.68 10.57
C LEU A 226 -18.57 7.84 9.94
N ALA A 227 -18.47 7.91 8.61
CA ALA A 227 -17.77 9.01 7.93
C ALA A 227 -18.36 10.38 8.31
N LYS A 228 -19.69 10.52 8.35
CA LYS A 228 -20.38 11.76 8.77
C LYS A 228 -20.12 12.14 10.23
N SER A 229 -19.87 11.16 11.09
CA SER A 229 -19.60 11.41 12.52
C SER A 229 -18.22 12.04 12.77
N LEU A 230 -17.36 12.05 11.78
CA LEU A 230 -15.99 12.57 11.86
C LEU A 230 -15.82 13.76 10.92
N GLU A 231 -15.41 14.90 11.46
CA GLU A 231 -15.20 16.12 10.66
C GLU A 231 -14.19 15.90 9.54
N ASN A 232 -14.47 16.46 8.34
CA ASN A 232 -13.62 16.36 7.15
C ASN A 232 -13.22 14.92 6.80
N CYS A 233 -14.17 13.98 6.95
CA CYS A 233 -14.00 12.57 6.59
C CYS A 233 -14.90 12.21 5.41
N GLY A 234 -14.36 11.47 4.45
CA GLY A 234 -15.06 10.94 3.30
C GLY A 234 -15.00 9.43 3.25
N ILE A 235 -15.42 8.84 2.12
CA ILE A 235 -15.39 7.41 1.84
C ILE A 235 -14.54 7.15 0.59
N ASP A 236 -13.61 6.20 0.69
CA ASP A 236 -12.81 5.70 -0.42
C ASP A 236 -13.07 4.21 -0.57
N PHE A 237 -13.69 3.78 -1.67
CA PHE A 237 -14.26 2.45 -1.80
C PHE A 237 -13.67 1.64 -2.95
N ASP A 238 -13.81 0.30 -2.88
CA ASP A 238 -13.42 -0.60 -3.97
C ASP A 238 -14.36 -0.41 -5.16
N GLY A 239 -13.91 0.37 -6.14
CA GLY A 239 -14.65 0.68 -7.34
C GLY A 239 -14.79 -0.49 -8.32
N ASN A 240 -14.15 -1.64 -8.08
CA ASN A 240 -14.35 -2.88 -8.84
C ASN A 240 -15.39 -3.80 -8.21
N ASN A 241 -15.79 -3.54 -6.96
CA ASN A 241 -16.79 -4.32 -6.28
C ASN A 241 -18.19 -4.02 -6.83
N GLN A 242 -18.80 -5.01 -7.51
CA GLN A 242 -20.12 -4.86 -8.14
C GLN A 242 -21.23 -4.51 -7.15
N ALA A 243 -21.10 -4.90 -5.87
CA ALA A 243 -22.08 -4.55 -4.84
C ALA A 243 -22.25 -3.04 -4.67
N ASN A 244 -21.23 -2.23 -4.94
CA ASN A 244 -21.32 -0.75 -4.91
C ASN A 244 -22.19 -0.16 -6.04
N TYR A 245 -22.51 -0.96 -7.06
CA TYR A 245 -23.33 -0.57 -8.20
C TYR A 245 -24.73 -1.16 -8.18
N ASP A 246 -25.07 -1.97 -7.18
CA ASP A 246 -26.38 -2.54 -7.01
C ASP A 246 -27.45 -1.45 -6.72
N ASN A 247 -28.72 -1.75 -7.04
CA ASN A 247 -29.83 -0.81 -6.87
C ASN A 247 -29.54 0.58 -7.52
N ASP A 248 -29.01 0.57 -8.75
CA ASP A 248 -28.69 1.76 -9.51
C ASP A 248 -27.69 2.67 -8.80
N SER A 249 -26.65 2.09 -8.18
CA SER A 249 -25.60 2.77 -7.42
C SER A 249 -26.13 3.62 -6.25
N ALA A 250 -27.18 3.12 -5.58
CA ALA A 250 -27.89 3.86 -4.55
C ALA A 250 -26.98 4.35 -3.41
N MET A 251 -25.99 3.53 -2.98
CA MET A 251 -25.10 3.90 -1.89
C MET A 251 -24.11 5.00 -2.30
N ILE A 252 -23.57 4.97 -3.52
CA ILE A 252 -22.73 6.04 -4.07
C ILE A 252 -23.52 7.34 -4.17
N LYS A 253 -24.74 7.28 -4.69
CA LYS A 253 -25.65 8.44 -4.76
C LYS A 253 -25.97 8.98 -3.37
N LYS A 254 -26.21 8.12 -2.40
CA LYS A 254 -26.43 8.53 -1.00
C LYS A 254 -25.22 9.26 -0.41
N CYS A 255 -24.01 8.76 -0.61
CA CYS A 255 -22.79 9.47 -0.17
C CYS A 255 -22.73 10.89 -0.74
N LYS A 256 -23.04 11.04 -2.04
CA LYS A 256 -23.09 12.34 -2.72
C LYS A 256 -24.14 13.26 -2.13
N ASP A 257 -25.37 12.76 -1.90
CA ASP A 257 -26.48 13.53 -1.35
C ASP A 257 -26.20 13.98 0.10
N GLU A 258 -25.46 13.20 0.85
CA GLU A 258 -24.97 13.53 2.21
C GLU A 258 -23.74 14.45 2.19
N GLY A 259 -23.22 14.82 1.01
CA GLY A 259 -22.10 15.74 0.86
C GLY A 259 -20.73 15.15 1.22
N LEU A 260 -20.59 13.82 1.25
CA LEU A 260 -19.32 13.18 1.54
C LEU A 260 -18.35 13.28 0.35
N ASN A 261 -17.10 13.56 0.62
CA ASN A 261 -16.03 13.37 -0.35
C ASN A 261 -15.91 11.87 -0.68
N MET A 262 -15.75 11.54 -1.96
CA MET A 262 -15.64 10.16 -2.41
C MET A 262 -14.38 9.93 -3.22
N GLY A 263 -13.72 8.81 -2.97
CA GLY A 263 -12.67 8.22 -3.77
C GLY A 263 -13.00 6.78 -4.17
N ALA A 264 -12.31 6.28 -5.18
CA ALA A 264 -12.42 4.86 -5.57
C ALA A 264 -11.07 4.26 -5.94
N TRP A 265 -10.83 3.03 -5.49
CA TRP A 265 -9.61 2.24 -5.72
C TRP A 265 -9.96 0.82 -6.15
N THR A 266 -9.09 0.05 -6.80
CA THR A 266 -8.02 0.47 -7.68
C THR A 266 -8.52 0.36 -9.10
N ILE A 267 -8.68 1.46 -9.80
CA ILE A 267 -9.35 1.53 -11.10
C ILE A 267 -8.31 1.50 -12.22
N ASN A 268 -8.35 0.47 -13.02
CA ASN A 268 -7.37 0.21 -14.08
C ASN A 268 -7.99 0.09 -15.47
N ASP A 269 -9.29 0.33 -15.60
CA ASP A 269 -9.99 0.31 -16.88
C ASP A 269 -10.83 1.59 -17.08
N MET A 270 -10.94 1.98 -18.36
CA MET A 270 -11.58 3.24 -18.75
C MET A 270 -13.10 3.23 -18.62
N ASP A 271 -13.74 2.07 -18.66
CA ASP A 271 -15.22 1.98 -18.59
C ASP A 271 -15.67 2.19 -17.14
N THR A 272 -15.00 1.55 -16.18
CA THR A 272 -15.22 1.81 -14.74
C THR A 272 -14.89 3.25 -14.38
N LEU A 273 -13.77 3.81 -14.88
CA LEU A 273 -13.42 5.22 -14.67
C LEU A 273 -14.57 6.15 -15.10
N LYS A 274 -15.05 6.03 -16.33
CA LYS A 274 -16.14 6.86 -16.87
C LYS A 274 -17.41 6.75 -16.03
N LYS A 275 -17.80 5.52 -15.67
CA LYS A 275 -18.97 5.27 -14.82
C LYS A 275 -18.86 5.97 -13.46
N LEU A 276 -17.69 5.93 -12.83
CA LEU A 276 -17.44 6.61 -11.55
C LEU A 276 -17.54 8.14 -11.69
N LEU A 277 -16.97 8.71 -12.76
CA LEU A 277 -17.07 10.15 -13.02
C LEU A 277 -18.52 10.60 -13.24
N GLU A 278 -19.33 9.83 -13.96
CA GLU A 278 -20.78 10.08 -14.15
C GLU A 278 -21.52 10.06 -12.80
N LEU A 279 -21.11 9.22 -11.87
CA LEU A 279 -21.66 9.15 -10.52
C LEU A 279 -21.15 10.27 -9.60
N GLY A 280 -20.16 11.05 -10.03
CA GLY A 280 -19.57 12.16 -9.28
C GLY A 280 -18.41 11.77 -8.37
N VAL A 281 -17.78 10.62 -8.61
CA VAL A 281 -16.58 10.16 -7.92
C VAL A 281 -15.36 10.59 -8.73
N TYR A 282 -14.59 11.54 -8.23
CA TYR A 282 -13.50 12.16 -9.00
C TYR A 282 -12.10 11.79 -8.51
N MET A 283 -11.91 11.44 -7.24
CA MET A 283 -10.63 10.94 -6.75
C MET A 283 -10.50 9.46 -7.12
N ILE A 284 -9.57 9.15 -8.01
CA ILE A 284 -9.42 7.82 -8.60
C ILE A 284 -7.99 7.31 -8.38
N THR A 285 -7.87 6.31 -7.55
CA THR A 285 -6.60 5.61 -7.31
C THR A 285 -6.41 4.53 -8.36
N THR A 286 -5.28 4.56 -9.06
CA THR A 286 -5.01 3.68 -10.21
C THR A 286 -3.57 3.20 -10.27
N ASP A 287 -3.36 2.01 -10.84
CA ASP A 287 -2.02 1.46 -11.11
C ASP A 287 -1.44 1.96 -12.44
N CYS A 288 -2.28 2.31 -13.42
CA CYS A 288 -1.85 2.41 -14.81
C CYS A 288 -2.62 3.43 -15.69
N ILE A 289 -3.60 4.15 -15.17
CA ILE A 289 -4.28 5.23 -15.93
C ILE A 289 -3.52 6.53 -15.69
N THR A 290 -3.17 7.25 -16.78
CA THR A 290 -2.45 8.54 -16.76
C THR A 290 -3.25 9.65 -17.43
N TYR A 291 -2.81 10.89 -17.27
CA TYR A 291 -3.32 12.02 -18.03
C TYR A 291 -2.83 12.04 -19.48
#